data_18af38839eeb555fb4cff37ca11546f4
#
_entry.id   18af38839eeb555fb4cff37ca11546f4
#
_cell.length_a   1.000
_cell.length_b   1.000
_cell.length_c   1.000
_cell.angle_alpha   90.00
_cell.angle_beta   90.00
_cell.angle_gamma   90.00
#
_symmetry.space_group_name_H-M   'P 1'
#
loop_
_entity.id
_entity.type
_entity.pdbx_description
1 polymer ?
#
loop_
_entity_poly.entity_id
_entity_poly.type
_entity_poly.pdbx_seq_one_letter_code
_entity_poly.pdbx_strand_id
1 'polypeptide(L)'
;MKSITHNDYTQRINKVAEYINRHLDEPIELKTLADIAHLSHFHFCRIFKVLKGESPIAFIARLRIETAAQLLRYSTLPIEQIAFNIGYETPASLSKAFKNQYGITPTEYRTNKDIYIMKKEIINPDLTLKAPKIMELEPKNLIYVALTGEYGSLDYGKAYEQLWAVVKSQKLFTKGIESICVSYDDPKITEASLQRSEVSLAIHKAAVPEGNVSCKTLAGGKYAVFFYQGSYSQLSAVCDAAMRWVVESEYELRDEPMFEKYLNDARRTPEEKLKTEIYIPIN
;
A
#
# COMPACT_ATOMS: atom_id res chain seq x y z
N MET A 1 -18.11 16.73 -20.67
CA MET A 1 -18.81 15.46 -20.38
C MET A 1 -17.89 14.26 -20.21
N LYS A 2 -16.87 13.99 -21.10
CA LYS A 2 -15.97 12.83 -20.96
C LYS A 2 -15.10 12.82 -19.68
N SER A 3 -14.69 13.96 -19.16
CA SER A 3 -13.82 14.02 -17.98
C SER A 3 -14.57 13.68 -16.68
N ILE A 4 -15.82 14.08 -16.55
CA ILE A 4 -16.67 13.81 -15.38
C ILE A 4 -16.91 12.30 -15.24
N THR A 5 -17.23 11.62 -16.34
CA THR A 5 -17.48 10.17 -16.35
C THR A 5 -16.22 9.36 -15.99
N HIS A 6 -15.03 9.76 -16.46
CA HIS A 6 -13.77 9.09 -16.13
C HIS A 6 -13.45 9.19 -14.64
N ASN A 7 -13.58 10.40 -14.06
CA ASN A 7 -13.33 10.64 -12.65
C ASN A 7 -14.31 9.85 -11.75
N ASP A 8 -15.59 9.77 -12.12
CA ASP A 8 -16.60 8.99 -11.41
C ASP A 8 -16.24 7.48 -11.41
N TYR A 9 -15.82 6.93 -12.54
CA TYR A 9 -15.36 5.54 -12.60
C TYR A 9 -14.11 5.30 -11.77
N THR A 10 -13.16 6.21 -11.78
CA THR A 10 -11.93 6.09 -10.97
C THR A 10 -12.26 5.98 -9.48
N GLN A 11 -13.13 6.86 -8.97
CA GLN A 11 -13.55 6.83 -7.57
C GLN A 11 -14.27 5.52 -7.19
N ARG A 12 -15.16 5.05 -8.06
CA ARG A 12 -15.88 3.78 -7.84
C ARG A 12 -14.93 2.59 -7.82
N ILE A 13 -13.98 2.52 -8.74
CA ILE A 13 -12.99 1.44 -8.79
C ILE A 13 -12.00 1.51 -7.62
N ASN A 14 -11.64 2.71 -7.14
CA ASN A 14 -10.81 2.85 -5.94
C ASN A 14 -11.52 2.32 -4.68
N LYS A 15 -12.83 2.56 -4.52
CA LYS A 15 -13.62 1.94 -3.44
C LYS A 15 -13.62 0.40 -3.52
N VAL A 16 -13.73 -0.14 -4.73
CA VAL A 16 -13.65 -1.59 -4.94
C VAL A 16 -12.26 -2.12 -4.58
N ALA A 17 -11.19 -1.44 -5.00
CA ALA A 17 -9.83 -1.86 -4.66
C ALA A 17 -9.58 -1.81 -3.14
N GLU A 18 -10.09 -0.79 -2.45
CA GLU A 18 -10.04 -0.71 -0.99
C GLU A 18 -10.82 -1.86 -0.32
N TYR A 19 -12.02 -2.19 -0.81
CA TYR A 19 -12.79 -3.33 -0.34
C TYR A 19 -12.01 -4.64 -0.52
N ILE A 20 -11.43 -4.88 -1.69
CA ILE A 20 -10.62 -6.08 -1.96
C ILE A 20 -9.46 -6.18 -0.98
N ASN A 21 -8.72 -5.10 -0.76
CA ASN A 21 -7.59 -5.10 0.17
C ASN A 21 -7.98 -5.52 1.61
N ARG A 22 -9.19 -5.18 2.05
CA ARG A 22 -9.67 -5.45 3.41
C ARG A 22 -10.32 -6.83 3.60
N HIS A 23 -10.60 -7.53 2.50
CA HIS A 23 -11.37 -8.79 2.51
C HIS A 23 -10.65 -9.90 1.73
N LEU A 24 -9.30 -9.86 1.67
CA LEU A 24 -8.53 -10.87 0.92
C LEU A 24 -8.67 -12.28 1.51
N ASP A 25 -8.92 -12.38 2.80
CA ASP A 25 -9.15 -13.61 3.56
C ASP A 25 -10.51 -14.25 3.29
N GLU A 26 -11.46 -13.48 2.75
CA GLU A 26 -12.84 -13.92 2.51
C GLU A 26 -13.09 -14.31 1.04
N PRO A 27 -14.15 -15.10 0.75
CA PRO A 27 -14.63 -15.26 -0.62
C PRO A 27 -15.14 -13.93 -1.18
N ILE A 28 -14.50 -13.43 -2.23
CA ILE A 28 -14.90 -12.19 -2.91
C ILE A 28 -15.68 -12.52 -4.18
N GLU A 29 -16.96 -12.18 -4.20
CA GLU A 29 -17.80 -12.36 -5.37
C GLU A 29 -17.75 -11.13 -6.30
N LEU A 30 -17.64 -11.38 -7.61
CA LEU A 30 -17.66 -10.30 -8.61
C LEU A 30 -18.96 -9.48 -8.58
N LYS A 31 -20.06 -10.08 -8.18
CA LYS A 31 -21.34 -9.39 -8.00
C LYS A 31 -21.22 -8.32 -6.91
N THR A 32 -20.68 -8.66 -5.75
CA THR A 32 -20.44 -7.73 -4.64
C THR A 32 -19.59 -6.55 -5.09
N LEU A 33 -18.51 -6.80 -5.84
CA LEU A 33 -17.64 -5.75 -6.36
C LEU A 33 -18.36 -4.83 -7.36
N ALA A 34 -19.19 -5.39 -8.23
CA ALA A 34 -20.00 -4.62 -9.17
C ALA A 34 -21.04 -3.75 -8.45
N ASP A 35 -21.66 -4.28 -7.39
CA ASP A 35 -22.63 -3.56 -6.56
C ASP A 35 -21.95 -2.38 -5.81
N ILE A 36 -20.76 -2.57 -5.26
CA ILE A 36 -19.94 -1.49 -4.64
C ILE A 36 -19.61 -0.39 -5.66
N ALA A 37 -19.31 -0.77 -6.91
CA ALA A 37 -19.05 0.18 -7.97
C ALA A 37 -20.33 0.85 -8.53
N HIS A 38 -21.52 0.37 -8.15
CA HIS A 38 -22.80 0.73 -8.76
C HIS A 38 -22.80 0.56 -10.28
N LEU A 39 -22.29 -0.59 -10.75
CA LEU A 39 -22.20 -0.96 -12.16
C LEU A 39 -22.79 -2.35 -12.40
N SER A 40 -23.26 -2.61 -13.63
CA SER A 40 -23.56 -3.99 -14.02
C SER A 40 -22.27 -4.82 -14.07
N HIS A 41 -22.38 -6.12 -13.84
CA HIS A 41 -21.23 -7.05 -13.81
C HIS A 41 -20.30 -6.90 -15.04
N PHE A 42 -20.87 -6.87 -16.24
CA PHE A 42 -20.06 -6.73 -17.47
C PHE A 42 -19.39 -5.36 -17.58
N HIS A 43 -20.09 -4.30 -17.20
CA HIS A 43 -19.56 -2.95 -17.24
C HIS A 43 -18.44 -2.78 -16.21
N PHE A 44 -18.66 -3.31 -14.99
CA PHE A 44 -17.66 -3.33 -13.94
C PHE A 44 -16.35 -4.00 -14.39
N CYS A 45 -16.42 -5.24 -14.89
CA CYS A 45 -15.21 -5.98 -15.30
C CYS A 45 -14.42 -5.22 -16.39
N ARG A 46 -15.11 -4.59 -17.34
CA ARG A 46 -14.45 -3.80 -18.40
C ARG A 46 -13.79 -2.54 -17.87
N ILE A 47 -14.50 -1.76 -17.04
CA ILE A 47 -13.98 -0.52 -16.46
C ILE A 47 -12.82 -0.82 -15.50
N PHE A 48 -12.98 -1.85 -14.65
CA PHE A 48 -11.91 -2.28 -13.76
C PHE A 48 -10.64 -2.62 -14.53
N LYS A 49 -10.75 -3.45 -15.58
CA LYS A 49 -9.61 -3.82 -16.42
C LYS A 49 -8.95 -2.61 -17.09
N VAL A 50 -9.73 -1.65 -17.56
CA VAL A 50 -9.18 -0.42 -18.18
C VAL A 50 -8.43 0.43 -17.17
N LEU A 51 -8.94 0.54 -15.93
CA LEU A 51 -8.35 1.41 -14.90
C LEU A 51 -7.23 0.75 -14.09
N LYS A 52 -7.25 -0.58 -13.94
CA LYS A 52 -6.25 -1.34 -13.16
C LYS A 52 -5.28 -2.18 -14.02
N GLY A 53 -5.50 -2.24 -15.35
CA GLY A 53 -4.66 -3.02 -16.27
C GLY A 53 -4.94 -4.52 -16.30
N GLU A 54 -5.67 -5.05 -15.30
CA GLU A 54 -5.96 -6.48 -15.16
C GLU A 54 -7.41 -6.72 -14.76
N SER A 55 -7.90 -7.97 -14.92
CA SER A 55 -9.27 -8.31 -14.52
C SER A 55 -9.42 -8.33 -12.99
N PRO A 56 -10.64 -8.12 -12.43
CA PRO A 56 -10.85 -8.18 -10.98
C PRO A 56 -10.37 -9.49 -10.36
N ILE A 57 -10.60 -10.62 -11.02
CA ILE A 57 -10.16 -11.96 -10.54
C ILE A 57 -8.63 -12.06 -10.52
N ALA A 58 -7.96 -11.59 -11.57
CA ALA A 58 -6.51 -11.60 -11.65
C ALA A 58 -5.91 -10.68 -10.57
N PHE A 59 -6.50 -9.50 -10.36
CA PHE A 59 -6.13 -8.56 -9.31
C PHE A 59 -6.20 -9.20 -7.92
N ILE A 60 -7.32 -9.84 -7.56
CA ILE A 60 -7.50 -10.53 -6.28
C ILE A 60 -6.48 -11.67 -6.13
N ALA A 61 -6.32 -12.51 -7.15
CA ALA A 61 -5.39 -13.64 -7.12
C ALA A 61 -3.94 -13.17 -6.91
N ARG A 62 -3.53 -12.12 -7.62
CA ARG A 62 -2.20 -11.51 -7.46
C ARG A 62 -2.00 -10.97 -6.05
N LEU A 63 -2.93 -10.18 -5.52
CA LEU A 63 -2.82 -9.62 -4.17
C LEU A 63 -2.71 -10.70 -3.10
N ARG A 64 -3.48 -11.77 -3.20
CA ARG A 64 -3.37 -12.92 -2.29
C ARG A 64 -1.98 -13.53 -2.30
N ILE A 65 -1.41 -13.74 -3.48
CA ILE A 65 -0.07 -14.34 -3.61
C ILE A 65 1.03 -13.37 -3.13
N GLU A 66 0.91 -12.08 -3.39
CA GLU A 66 1.83 -11.06 -2.90
C GLU A 66 1.78 -10.95 -1.37
N THR A 67 0.58 -10.97 -0.78
CA THR A 67 0.40 -11.03 0.68
C THR A 67 1.00 -12.31 1.27
N ALA A 68 0.82 -13.47 0.60
CA ALA A 68 1.49 -14.70 1.02
C ALA A 68 3.01 -14.55 1.05
N ALA A 69 3.60 -13.94 0.02
CA ALA A 69 5.04 -13.74 -0.05
C ALA A 69 5.55 -12.81 1.07
N GLN A 70 4.80 -11.74 1.39
CA GLN A 70 5.10 -10.87 2.53
C GLN A 70 5.05 -11.65 3.86
N LEU A 71 3.98 -12.40 4.12
CA LEU A 71 3.85 -13.22 5.33
C LEU A 71 4.93 -14.30 5.44
N LEU A 72 5.29 -14.95 4.34
CA LEU A 72 6.38 -15.93 4.28
C LEU A 72 7.73 -15.29 4.63
N ARG A 73 7.95 -14.05 4.25
CA ARG A 73 9.19 -13.32 4.46
C ARG A 73 9.29 -12.71 5.86
N TYR A 74 8.20 -12.13 6.34
CA TYR A 74 8.19 -11.27 7.52
C TYR A 74 7.48 -11.87 8.74
N SER A 75 7.01 -13.12 8.66
CA SER A 75 6.39 -13.82 9.79
C SER A 75 6.89 -15.24 9.95
N THR A 76 6.60 -15.84 11.11
CA THR A 76 6.85 -17.25 11.41
C THR A 76 5.60 -18.12 11.25
N LEU A 77 4.49 -17.55 10.76
CA LEU A 77 3.22 -18.26 10.60
C LEU A 77 3.38 -19.53 9.76
N PRO A 78 2.76 -20.65 10.15
CA PRO A 78 2.72 -21.86 9.34
C PRO A 78 2.13 -21.58 7.95
N ILE A 79 2.62 -22.26 6.90
CA ILE A 79 2.12 -22.08 5.52
C ILE A 79 0.61 -22.36 5.43
N GLU A 80 0.13 -23.30 6.23
CA GLU A 80 -1.30 -23.60 6.34
C GLU A 80 -2.11 -22.40 6.84
N GLN A 81 -1.65 -21.75 7.90
CA GLN A 81 -2.30 -20.56 8.42
C GLN A 81 -2.23 -19.38 7.45
N ILE A 82 -1.09 -19.20 6.75
CA ILE A 82 -0.99 -18.20 5.68
C ILE A 82 -2.02 -18.47 4.59
N ALA A 83 -2.18 -19.73 4.15
CA ALA A 83 -3.16 -20.08 3.12
C ALA A 83 -4.57 -19.61 3.52
N PHE A 84 -5.01 -19.93 4.74
CA PHE A 84 -6.33 -19.52 5.23
C PHE A 84 -6.44 -18.01 5.39
N ASN A 85 -5.43 -17.33 5.94
CA ASN A 85 -5.43 -15.88 6.16
C ASN A 85 -5.53 -15.06 4.86
N ILE A 86 -5.25 -15.65 3.71
CA ILE A 86 -5.33 -14.98 2.41
C ILE A 86 -6.41 -15.57 1.49
N GLY A 87 -7.35 -16.31 2.06
CA GLY A 87 -8.53 -16.82 1.36
C GLY A 87 -8.27 -18.01 0.43
N TYR A 88 -7.25 -18.85 0.70
CA TYR A 88 -7.09 -20.16 0.06
C TYR A 88 -7.66 -21.26 0.96
N GLU A 89 -8.45 -22.15 0.37
CA GLU A 89 -9.07 -23.27 1.09
C GLU A 89 -8.06 -24.33 1.56
N THR A 90 -6.89 -24.43 0.89
CA THR A 90 -5.87 -25.43 1.22
C THR A 90 -4.46 -24.89 1.01
N PRO A 91 -3.46 -25.38 1.78
CA PRO A 91 -2.06 -25.08 1.52
C PRO A 91 -1.57 -25.52 0.14
N ALA A 92 -2.16 -26.59 -0.41
CA ALA A 92 -1.83 -27.08 -1.74
C ALA A 92 -2.25 -26.12 -2.85
N SER A 93 -3.43 -25.50 -2.73
CA SER A 93 -3.91 -24.49 -3.68
C SER A 93 -3.06 -23.23 -3.64
N LEU A 94 -2.66 -22.76 -2.44
CA LEU A 94 -1.67 -21.68 -2.28
C LEU A 94 -0.34 -22.07 -2.94
N SER A 95 0.22 -23.25 -2.64
CA SER A 95 1.52 -23.67 -3.17
C SER A 95 1.53 -23.73 -4.70
N LYS A 96 0.45 -24.21 -5.30
CA LYS A 96 0.28 -24.25 -6.76
C LYS A 96 0.25 -22.83 -7.35
N ALA A 97 -0.57 -21.93 -6.77
CA ALA A 97 -0.69 -20.55 -7.25
C ALA A 97 0.62 -19.78 -7.07
N PHE A 98 1.29 -19.93 -5.93
CA PHE A 98 2.58 -19.31 -5.62
C PHE A 98 3.67 -19.76 -6.60
N LYS A 99 3.76 -21.07 -6.85
CA LYS A 99 4.72 -21.64 -7.82
C LYS A 99 4.41 -21.18 -9.25
N ASN A 100 3.15 -21.05 -9.63
CA ASN A 100 2.78 -20.53 -10.94
C ASN A 100 3.19 -19.07 -11.12
N GLN A 101 3.08 -18.24 -10.07
CA GLN A 101 3.42 -16.82 -10.11
C GLN A 101 4.93 -16.59 -10.07
N TYR A 102 5.66 -17.30 -9.20
CA TYR A 102 7.06 -17.01 -8.88
C TYR A 102 8.05 -18.10 -9.27
N GLY A 103 7.58 -19.23 -9.79
CA GLY A 103 8.45 -20.36 -10.21
C GLY A 103 8.99 -21.23 -9.07
N ILE A 104 8.79 -20.85 -7.81
CA ILE A 104 9.28 -21.54 -6.60
C ILE A 104 8.13 -21.80 -5.62
N THR A 105 8.33 -22.77 -4.72
CA THR A 105 7.33 -23.09 -3.68
C THR A 105 7.40 -22.11 -2.50
N PRO A 106 6.30 -21.96 -1.72
CA PRO A 106 6.30 -21.18 -0.48
C PRO A 106 7.39 -21.64 0.51
N THR A 107 7.65 -22.95 0.60
CA THR A 107 8.67 -23.53 1.49
C THR A 107 10.07 -23.11 1.05
N GLU A 108 10.38 -23.25 -0.25
CA GLU A 108 11.67 -22.83 -0.80
C GLU A 108 11.90 -21.33 -0.58
N TYR A 109 10.87 -20.51 -0.80
CA TYR A 109 10.94 -19.06 -0.61
C TYR A 109 11.20 -18.69 0.85
N ARG A 110 10.54 -19.33 1.81
CA ARG A 110 10.75 -19.12 3.26
C ARG A 110 12.13 -19.51 3.71
N THR A 111 12.64 -20.63 3.21
CA THR A 111 13.93 -21.19 3.64
C THR A 111 15.11 -20.36 3.12
N ASN A 112 14.98 -19.81 1.92
CA ASN A 112 16.02 -19.00 1.31
C ASN A 112 15.59 -17.53 1.27
N LYS A 113 15.86 -16.79 2.36
CA LYS A 113 15.55 -15.37 2.51
C LYS A 113 16.29 -14.46 1.53
N ASP A 114 17.30 -14.97 0.84
CA ASP A 114 18.07 -14.25 -0.19
C ASP A 114 17.40 -14.33 -1.58
N ILE A 115 16.33 -15.10 -1.71
CA ILE A 115 15.55 -15.11 -2.95
C ILE A 115 14.72 -13.83 -3.04
N TYR A 116 15.10 -12.98 -3.98
CA TYR A 116 14.29 -11.84 -4.43
C TYR A 116 13.45 -12.31 -5.60
N ILE A 117 12.14 -12.22 -5.48
CA ILE A 117 11.21 -12.72 -6.50
C ILE A 117 11.25 -11.81 -7.74
N MET A 118 11.38 -10.49 -7.55
CA MET A 118 11.34 -9.53 -8.66
C MET A 118 12.65 -8.80 -8.90
N LYS A 119 13.16 -8.02 -7.99
CA LYS A 119 14.37 -7.21 -8.22
C LYS A 119 15.35 -7.38 -7.07
N LYS A 120 16.61 -7.68 -7.41
CA LYS A 120 17.70 -7.66 -6.43
C LYS A 120 18.07 -6.21 -6.16
N GLU A 121 17.48 -5.59 -5.16
CA GLU A 121 17.99 -4.31 -4.65
C GLU A 121 19.27 -4.54 -3.86
N ILE A 122 20.20 -3.60 -4.02
CA ILE A 122 21.43 -3.58 -3.21
C ILE A 122 20.99 -3.14 -1.81
N ILE A 123 20.88 -4.13 -0.91
CA ILE A 123 20.69 -3.83 0.51
C ILE A 123 21.94 -3.07 0.95
N ASN A 124 21.78 -1.85 1.41
CA ASN A 124 22.87 -1.14 2.09
C ASN A 124 22.97 -1.72 3.52
N PRO A 125 23.95 -2.60 3.82
CA PRO A 125 24.04 -3.28 5.12
C PRO A 125 24.37 -2.32 6.26
N ASP A 126 24.83 -1.11 5.96
CA ASP A 126 25.29 -0.13 6.94
C ASP A 126 24.20 0.85 7.38
N LEU A 127 22.95 0.73 6.87
CA LEU A 127 21.88 1.59 7.29
C LEU A 127 21.35 1.18 8.68
N THR A 128 21.94 1.77 9.71
CA THR A 128 21.47 1.56 11.09
C THR A 128 20.44 2.62 11.46
N LEU A 129 19.19 2.19 11.58
CA LEU A 129 18.12 3.05 12.11
C LEU A 129 18.21 3.11 13.65
N LYS A 130 17.92 4.29 14.20
CA LYS A 130 17.69 4.39 15.65
C LYS A 130 16.45 3.60 16.04
N ALA A 131 16.42 3.10 17.29
CA ALA A 131 15.24 2.42 17.81
C ALA A 131 13.98 3.29 17.58
N PRO A 132 12.86 2.69 17.16
CA PRO A 132 11.63 3.41 16.90
C PRO A 132 11.00 3.93 18.19
N LYS A 133 10.13 4.92 18.03
CA LYS A 133 9.16 5.27 19.06
C LYS A 133 7.92 4.42 18.87
N ILE A 134 7.45 3.76 19.91
CA ILE A 134 6.16 3.07 19.88
C ILE A 134 5.08 4.11 20.22
N MET A 135 4.12 4.26 19.32
CA MET A 135 3.09 5.29 19.42
C MET A 135 1.71 4.68 19.17
N GLU A 136 0.74 5.11 19.97
CA GLU A 136 -0.69 4.88 19.70
C GLU A 136 -1.23 6.06 18.89
N LEU A 137 -1.84 5.80 17.75
CA LEU A 137 -2.40 6.83 16.88
C LEU A 137 -3.92 6.74 16.84
N GLU A 138 -4.56 7.91 16.83
CA GLU A 138 -5.97 8.02 16.48
C GLU A 138 -6.16 7.85 14.96
N PRO A 139 -7.32 7.32 14.50
CA PRO A 139 -7.65 7.27 13.08
C PRO A 139 -7.57 8.64 12.42
N LYS A 140 -7.08 8.72 11.17
CA LYS A 140 -6.93 9.97 10.42
C LYS A 140 -7.79 9.97 9.17
N ASN A 141 -8.51 11.06 8.93
CA ASN A 141 -9.21 11.26 7.66
C ASN A 141 -8.20 11.68 6.59
N LEU A 142 -8.16 10.95 5.50
CA LEU A 142 -7.30 11.24 4.35
C LEU A 142 -8.13 11.64 3.14
N ILE A 143 -7.61 12.63 2.41
CA ILE A 143 -7.86 12.75 0.97
C ILE A 143 -6.64 12.19 0.25
N TYR A 144 -6.84 11.43 -0.84
CA TYR A 144 -5.75 10.74 -1.51
C TYR A 144 -5.91 10.65 -3.03
N VAL A 145 -4.77 10.52 -3.71
CA VAL A 145 -4.67 10.13 -5.12
C VAL A 145 -3.97 8.79 -5.19
N ALA A 146 -4.64 7.78 -5.75
CA ALA A 146 -4.05 6.47 -5.96
C ALA A 146 -3.15 6.49 -7.20
N LEU A 147 -1.93 5.96 -7.06
CA LEU A 147 -0.95 5.81 -8.11
C LEU A 147 -0.61 4.33 -8.28
N THR A 148 -0.27 3.94 -9.51
CA THR A 148 0.20 2.58 -9.81
C THR A 148 1.39 2.68 -10.77
N GLY A 149 2.46 1.96 -10.46
CA GLY A 149 3.71 1.96 -11.21
C GLY A 149 4.92 1.93 -10.29
N GLU A 150 6.13 1.92 -10.87
CA GLU A 150 7.38 1.89 -10.12
C GLU A 150 7.49 3.11 -9.18
N TYR A 151 7.65 2.86 -7.88
CA TYR A 151 7.66 3.90 -6.84
C TYR A 151 8.64 5.04 -7.09
N GLY A 152 9.82 4.76 -7.65
CA GLY A 152 10.81 5.79 -7.99
C GLY A 152 10.46 6.67 -9.19
N SER A 153 9.45 6.30 -9.99
CA SER A 153 9.09 6.94 -11.28
C SER A 153 7.71 7.58 -11.27
N LEU A 154 6.95 7.48 -10.19
CA LEU A 154 5.60 8.05 -10.08
C LEU A 154 5.61 9.58 -9.99
N ASP A 155 4.61 10.21 -10.59
CA ASP A 155 4.45 11.67 -10.53
C ASP A 155 3.76 12.12 -9.23
N TYR A 156 4.51 12.06 -8.14
CA TYR A 156 4.06 12.52 -6.83
C TYR A 156 3.73 14.03 -6.82
N GLY A 157 4.43 14.81 -7.61
CA GLY A 157 4.22 16.26 -7.71
C GLY A 157 2.82 16.58 -8.17
N LYS A 158 2.40 15.99 -9.28
CA LYS A 158 1.05 16.16 -9.84
C LYS A 158 -0.04 15.66 -8.89
N ALA A 159 0.20 14.56 -8.17
CA ALA A 159 -0.75 14.07 -7.16
C ALA A 159 -0.94 15.09 -6.03
N TYR A 160 0.14 15.66 -5.49
CA TYR A 160 0.03 16.74 -4.50
C TYR A 160 -0.66 18.00 -5.02
N GLU A 161 -0.43 18.40 -6.26
CA GLU A 161 -1.14 19.53 -6.88
C GLU A 161 -2.66 19.31 -6.87
N GLN A 162 -3.13 18.10 -7.23
CA GLN A 162 -4.55 17.75 -7.20
C GLN A 162 -5.11 17.79 -5.77
N LEU A 163 -4.39 17.24 -4.79
CA LEU A 163 -4.81 17.26 -3.39
C LEU A 163 -4.95 18.69 -2.86
N TRP A 164 -3.96 19.55 -3.11
CA TRP A 164 -4.00 20.94 -2.68
C TRP A 164 -5.07 21.77 -3.40
N ALA A 165 -5.41 21.41 -4.65
CA ALA A 165 -6.54 22.02 -5.35
C ALA A 165 -7.86 21.73 -4.63
N VAL A 166 -8.08 20.46 -4.20
CA VAL A 166 -9.27 20.07 -3.41
C VAL A 166 -9.28 20.72 -2.03
N VAL A 167 -8.12 20.79 -1.33
CA VAL A 167 -8.02 21.53 -0.05
C VAL A 167 -8.46 22.97 -0.22
N LYS A 168 -8.10 23.60 -1.33
CA LYS A 168 -8.49 24.99 -1.64
C LYS A 168 -9.97 25.10 -2.00
N SER A 169 -10.48 24.28 -2.93
CA SER A 169 -11.87 24.35 -3.42
C SER A 169 -12.86 24.10 -2.29
N GLN A 170 -12.60 23.15 -1.41
CA GLN A 170 -13.46 22.77 -0.29
C GLN A 170 -13.14 23.49 1.03
N LYS A 171 -12.20 24.45 1.04
CA LYS A 171 -11.83 25.25 2.22
C LYS A 171 -11.38 24.38 3.42
N LEU A 172 -10.61 23.34 3.14
CA LEU A 172 -10.15 22.35 4.13
C LEU A 172 -8.91 22.78 4.91
N PHE A 173 -8.35 23.95 4.63
CA PHE A 173 -7.16 24.44 5.33
C PHE A 173 -7.37 24.46 6.84
N THR A 174 -6.45 23.78 7.54
CA THR A 174 -6.32 23.78 9.00
C THR A 174 -4.85 23.70 9.37
N LYS A 175 -4.51 24.11 10.58
CA LYS A 175 -3.18 23.84 11.13
C LYS A 175 -3.03 22.32 11.34
N GLY A 176 -1.90 21.74 10.92
CA GLY A 176 -1.61 20.32 11.16
C GLY A 176 -2.03 19.38 10.02
N ILE A 177 -2.29 19.87 8.81
CA ILE A 177 -2.37 18.98 7.63
C ILE A 177 -1.02 18.26 7.49
N GLU A 178 -1.07 16.93 7.39
CA GLU A 178 0.11 16.09 7.25
C GLU A 178 0.20 15.51 5.85
N SER A 179 1.40 15.52 5.25
CA SER A 179 1.69 14.86 3.98
C SER A 179 2.07 13.41 4.25
N ILE A 180 1.31 12.48 3.70
CA ILE A 180 1.43 11.04 3.93
C ILE A 180 1.49 10.32 2.57
N CYS A 181 2.33 9.29 2.47
CA CYS A 181 2.29 8.31 1.38
C CYS A 181 2.05 6.93 1.98
N VAL A 182 1.03 6.23 1.50
CA VAL A 182 0.73 4.85 1.88
C VAL A 182 1.27 3.95 0.79
N SER A 183 2.16 3.02 1.14
CA SER A 183 2.73 2.02 0.23
C SER A 183 2.12 0.65 0.55
N TYR A 184 1.52 0.01 -0.47
CA TYR A 184 0.83 -1.27 -0.29
C TYR A 184 1.68 -2.47 -0.63
N ASP A 185 2.67 -2.28 -1.50
CA ASP A 185 3.37 -3.39 -2.12
C ASP A 185 4.87 -3.34 -1.80
N ASP A 186 5.46 -4.52 -1.62
CA ASP A 186 6.91 -4.67 -1.50
C ASP A 186 7.52 -4.75 -2.91
N PRO A 187 8.40 -3.81 -3.30
CA PRO A 187 9.06 -3.82 -4.61
C PRO A 187 9.86 -5.08 -4.92
N LYS A 188 10.19 -5.88 -3.91
CA LYS A 188 10.89 -7.16 -4.06
C LYS A 188 9.95 -8.30 -4.45
N ILE A 189 8.66 -8.10 -4.26
CA ILE A 189 7.60 -9.10 -4.43
C ILE A 189 6.72 -8.73 -5.61
N THR A 190 6.34 -7.45 -5.71
CA THR A 190 5.40 -6.95 -6.71
C THR A 190 6.13 -6.35 -7.91
N GLU A 191 5.67 -6.72 -9.11
CA GLU A 191 6.19 -6.14 -10.35
C GLU A 191 6.06 -4.61 -10.36
N ALA A 192 7.10 -3.90 -10.82
CA ALA A 192 7.19 -2.46 -10.79
C ALA A 192 5.96 -1.74 -11.40
N SER A 193 5.44 -2.26 -12.51
CA SER A 193 4.25 -1.71 -13.18
C SER A 193 2.96 -1.85 -12.38
N LEU A 194 2.92 -2.70 -11.36
CA LEU A 194 1.76 -3.05 -10.55
C LEU A 194 1.85 -2.53 -9.11
N GLN A 195 2.96 -1.92 -8.71
CA GLN A 195 3.13 -1.34 -7.37
C GLN A 195 2.12 -0.22 -7.12
N ARG A 196 1.49 -0.25 -5.95
CA ARG A 196 0.40 0.68 -5.59
C ARG A 196 0.82 1.57 -4.44
N SER A 197 0.60 2.86 -4.60
CA SER A 197 0.74 3.83 -3.52
C SER A 197 -0.39 4.85 -3.53
N GLU A 198 -0.56 5.54 -2.43
CA GLU A 198 -1.51 6.64 -2.30
C GLU A 198 -0.82 7.85 -1.71
N VAL A 199 -0.72 8.89 -2.52
CA VAL A 199 -0.31 10.21 -2.05
C VAL A 199 -1.48 10.84 -1.33
N SER A 200 -1.30 11.26 -0.09
CA SER A 200 -2.39 11.63 0.80
C SER A 200 -2.09 12.90 1.58
N LEU A 201 -3.15 13.60 1.96
CA LEU A 201 -3.13 14.62 3.00
C LEU A 201 -4.07 14.17 4.14
N ALA A 202 -3.55 14.11 5.36
CA ALA A 202 -4.38 13.95 6.54
C ALA A 202 -5.01 15.31 6.89
N ILE A 203 -6.34 15.32 7.00
CA ILE A 203 -7.16 16.52 7.17
C ILE A 203 -8.04 16.40 8.41
N HIS A 204 -8.41 17.54 8.99
CA HIS A 204 -9.24 17.61 10.20
C HIS A 204 -10.70 17.95 9.93
N LYS A 205 -11.05 18.28 8.67
CA LYS A 205 -12.41 18.58 8.25
C LYS A 205 -12.94 17.46 7.34
N ALA A 206 -14.23 17.27 7.33
CA ALA A 206 -14.87 16.37 6.38
C ALA A 206 -14.65 16.88 4.95
N ALA A 207 -14.23 15.98 4.06
CA ALA A 207 -14.06 16.23 2.63
C ALA A 207 -14.97 15.32 1.82
N VAL A 208 -15.28 15.75 0.61
CA VAL A 208 -15.98 14.93 -0.38
C VAL A 208 -15.05 14.61 -1.54
N PRO A 209 -15.14 13.42 -2.15
CA PRO A 209 -14.34 13.07 -3.31
C PRO A 209 -14.56 14.08 -4.47
N GLU A 210 -13.45 14.47 -5.13
CA GLU A 210 -13.49 15.44 -6.25
C GLU A 210 -12.42 15.09 -7.29
N GLY A 211 -12.81 14.94 -8.55
CA GLY A 211 -11.87 14.53 -9.60
C GLY A 211 -11.25 13.16 -9.35
N ASN A 212 -9.94 13.07 -9.35
CA ASN A 212 -9.18 11.85 -9.02
C ASN A 212 -8.91 11.72 -7.51
N VAL A 213 -9.32 12.71 -6.71
CA VAL A 213 -9.12 12.70 -5.27
C VAL A 213 -10.24 11.93 -4.59
N SER A 214 -9.90 10.90 -3.88
CA SER A 214 -10.79 10.06 -3.07
C SER A 214 -10.60 10.35 -1.58
N CYS A 215 -11.50 9.83 -0.73
CA CYS A 215 -11.45 9.98 0.71
C CYS A 215 -11.46 8.61 1.38
N LYS A 216 -10.69 8.45 2.46
CA LYS A 216 -10.70 7.28 3.32
C LYS A 216 -10.29 7.64 4.75
N THR A 217 -10.41 6.67 5.65
CA THR A 217 -9.83 6.74 6.99
C THR A 217 -8.59 5.85 7.06
N LEU A 218 -7.46 6.42 7.46
CA LEU A 218 -6.27 5.66 7.85
C LEU A 218 -6.52 5.11 9.25
N ALA A 219 -6.29 3.81 9.44
CA ALA A 219 -6.52 3.16 10.71
C ALA A 219 -5.62 3.74 11.82
N GLY A 220 -6.20 3.91 12.98
CA GLY A 220 -5.45 4.18 14.21
C GLY A 220 -4.78 2.93 14.75
N GLY A 221 -4.33 2.97 16.02
CA GLY A 221 -3.71 1.87 16.73
C GLY A 221 -2.21 2.04 16.91
N LYS A 222 -1.55 0.97 17.30
CA LYS A 222 -0.13 0.99 17.66
C LYS A 222 0.78 0.95 16.44
N TYR A 223 1.81 1.78 16.43
CA TYR A 223 2.81 1.89 15.38
C TYR A 223 4.22 1.96 15.94
N ALA A 224 5.16 1.28 15.28
CA ALA A 224 6.59 1.53 15.42
C ALA A 224 6.99 2.64 14.44
N VAL A 225 7.44 3.78 14.99
CA VAL A 225 7.72 5.01 14.22
C VAL A 225 9.21 5.24 14.16
N PHE A 226 9.78 5.13 12.96
CA PHE A 226 11.19 5.36 12.68
C PHE A 226 11.40 6.74 12.08
N PHE A 227 12.37 7.47 12.60
CA PHE A 227 12.78 8.74 12.04
C PHE A 227 13.96 8.54 11.09
N TYR A 228 13.84 9.09 9.90
CA TYR A 228 14.90 9.12 8.90
C TYR A 228 15.18 10.56 8.44
N GLN A 229 16.46 10.90 8.21
CA GLN A 229 16.87 12.13 7.56
C GLN A 229 17.81 11.79 6.41
N GLY A 230 17.45 12.18 5.19
CA GLY A 230 18.22 11.94 3.97
C GLY A 230 17.36 11.91 2.71
N SER A 231 17.98 11.57 1.59
CA SER A 231 17.32 11.50 0.27
C SER A 231 16.21 10.45 0.23
N TYR A 232 15.14 10.75 -0.48
CA TYR A 232 14.05 9.80 -0.76
C TYR A 232 14.51 8.58 -1.57
N SER A 233 15.61 8.67 -2.32
CA SER A 233 16.19 7.52 -3.03
C SER A 233 16.62 6.38 -2.11
N GLN A 234 16.79 6.64 -0.79
CA GLN A 234 17.16 5.65 0.22
C GLN A 234 15.95 5.08 0.97
N LEU A 235 14.72 5.58 0.73
CA LEU A 235 13.54 5.18 1.51
C LEU A 235 13.24 3.69 1.42
N SER A 236 13.46 3.05 0.27
CA SER A 236 13.29 1.59 0.15
C SER A 236 14.19 0.83 1.14
N ALA A 237 15.47 1.19 1.21
CA ALA A 237 16.42 0.58 2.16
C ALA A 237 16.07 0.90 3.63
N VAL A 238 15.55 2.11 3.89
CA VAL A 238 15.08 2.54 5.22
C VAL A 238 13.86 1.73 5.65
N CYS A 239 12.89 1.54 4.77
CA CYS A 239 11.71 0.72 5.03
C CYS A 239 12.08 -0.74 5.29
N ASP A 240 13.04 -1.30 4.55
CA ASP A 240 13.56 -2.64 4.79
C ASP A 240 14.22 -2.78 6.16
N ALA A 241 15.02 -1.80 6.56
CA ALA A 241 15.65 -1.80 7.88
C ALA A 241 14.61 -1.68 9.00
N ALA A 242 13.56 -0.85 8.79
CA ALA A 242 12.45 -0.71 9.73
C ALA A 242 11.65 -2.01 9.86
N MET A 243 11.30 -2.66 8.75
CA MET A 243 10.61 -3.95 8.75
C MET A 243 11.44 -5.05 9.43
N ARG A 244 12.75 -5.11 9.16
CA ARG A 244 13.65 -6.06 9.80
C ARG A 244 13.64 -5.88 11.31
N TRP A 245 13.73 -4.64 11.79
CA TRP A 245 13.67 -4.34 13.22
C TRP A 245 12.39 -4.89 13.86
N VAL A 246 11.21 -4.71 13.23
CA VAL A 246 9.93 -5.23 13.75
C VAL A 246 9.96 -6.76 13.79
N VAL A 247 10.42 -7.42 12.74
CA VAL A 247 10.51 -8.90 12.67
C VAL A 247 11.46 -9.48 13.73
N GLU A 248 12.53 -8.76 14.07
CA GLU A 248 13.52 -9.17 15.11
C GLU A 248 13.09 -8.74 16.53
N SER A 249 12.04 -7.95 16.67
CA SER A 249 11.52 -7.47 17.95
C SER A 249 10.47 -8.42 18.56
N GLU A 250 9.92 -8.03 19.70
CA GLU A 250 8.79 -8.72 20.34
C GLU A 250 7.42 -8.38 19.75
N TYR A 251 7.37 -7.41 18.81
CA TYR A 251 6.12 -6.95 18.22
C TYR A 251 5.73 -7.80 17.01
N GLU A 252 4.43 -7.95 16.80
CA GLU A 252 3.86 -8.58 15.62
C GLU A 252 3.33 -7.51 14.66
N LEU A 253 3.49 -7.76 13.35
CA LEU A 253 2.90 -6.91 12.33
C LEU A 253 1.38 -7.00 12.37
N ARG A 254 0.71 -5.85 12.35
CA ARG A 254 -0.73 -5.76 12.16
C ARG A 254 -1.04 -5.73 10.66
N ASP A 255 -2.17 -6.30 10.27
CA ASP A 255 -2.63 -6.36 8.86
C ASP A 255 -3.19 -5.00 8.40
N GLU A 256 -2.30 -4.03 8.31
CA GLU A 256 -2.54 -2.68 7.80
C GLU A 256 -1.33 -2.22 6.97
N PRO A 257 -1.49 -1.37 5.97
CA PRO A 257 -0.36 -0.89 5.20
C PRO A 257 0.55 0.02 6.03
N MET A 258 1.85 -0.08 5.78
CA MET A 258 2.80 0.91 6.27
C MET A 258 2.59 2.25 5.57
N PHE A 259 3.01 3.34 6.21
CA PHE A 259 2.99 4.65 5.58
C PHE A 259 4.18 5.52 5.98
N GLU A 260 4.48 6.47 5.13
CA GLU A 260 5.49 7.48 5.33
C GLU A 260 4.84 8.83 5.59
N LYS A 261 5.38 9.61 6.53
CA LYS A 261 4.96 10.98 6.80
C LYS A 261 6.14 11.91 6.52
N TYR A 262 5.94 12.85 5.63
CA TYR A 262 6.95 13.82 5.24
C TYR A 262 6.86 15.06 6.12
N LEU A 263 7.96 15.38 6.82
CA LEU A 263 7.99 16.43 7.84
C LEU A 263 8.40 17.80 7.28
N ASN A 264 8.97 17.83 6.09
CA ASN A 264 9.35 19.07 5.40
C ASN A 264 9.11 18.96 3.88
N ASP A 265 9.10 20.12 3.22
CA ASP A 265 8.81 20.23 1.79
C ASP A 265 10.07 19.98 0.96
N ALA A 266 10.08 18.90 0.17
CA ALA A 266 11.21 18.53 -0.70
C ALA A 266 11.53 19.58 -1.77
N ARG A 267 10.58 20.43 -2.14
CA ARG A 267 10.80 21.53 -3.10
C ARG A 267 11.67 22.67 -2.53
N ARG A 268 11.81 22.72 -1.21
CA ARG A 268 12.49 23.81 -0.48
C ARG A 268 13.61 23.31 0.41
N THR A 269 13.78 22.01 0.54
CA THR A 269 14.72 21.37 1.46
C THR A 269 15.74 20.57 0.67
N PRO A 270 17.05 20.76 0.86
CA PRO A 270 18.08 19.90 0.29
C PRO A 270 17.85 18.43 0.67
N GLU A 271 18.20 17.51 -0.24
CA GLU A 271 17.91 16.08 -0.07
C GLU A 271 18.44 15.50 1.25
N GLU A 272 19.65 15.85 1.63
CA GLU A 272 20.29 15.37 2.87
C GLU A 272 19.63 15.89 4.15
N LYS A 273 18.73 16.87 4.03
CA LYS A 273 17.96 17.48 5.13
C LYS A 273 16.47 17.11 5.09
N LEU A 274 16.05 16.30 4.12
CA LEU A 274 14.69 15.78 4.09
C LEU A 274 14.44 14.90 5.31
N LYS A 275 13.27 15.05 5.90
CA LYS A 275 12.87 14.35 7.12
C LYS A 275 11.61 13.56 6.87
N THR A 276 11.67 12.25 7.14
CA THR A 276 10.58 11.32 6.96
C THR A 276 10.41 10.49 8.24
N GLU A 277 9.18 10.28 8.63
CA GLU A 277 8.81 9.26 9.63
C GLU A 277 8.18 8.07 8.90
N ILE A 278 8.67 6.86 9.18
CA ILE A 278 8.13 5.60 8.66
C ILE A 278 7.31 4.95 9.76
N TYR A 279 6.06 4.66 9.46
CA TYR A 279 5.09 4.08 10.39
C TYR A 279 4.82 2.63 10.01
N ILE A 280 5.26 1.69 10.84
CA ILE A 280 4.99 0.27 10.69
C ILE A 280 3.89 -0.12 11.68
N PRO A 281 2.72 -0.61 11.22
CA PRO A 281 1.64 -1.01 12.11
C PRO A 281 2.00 -2.29 12.87
N ILE A 282 1.80 -2.28 14.19
CA ILE A 282 2.13 -3.38 15.12
C ILE A 282 0.97 -3.64 16.08
N ASN A 283 0.96 -4.85 16.68
CA ASN A 283 0.04 -5.25 17.74
C ASN A 283 0.57 -4.95 19.13
#